data_eefa83bc65df245383d31b1dd1a53a25
#
_entry.id   eefa83bc65df245383d31b1dd1a53a25
#
_cell.length_a   1.000
_cell.length_b   1.000
_cell.length_c   1.000
_cell.angle_alpha   90.00
_cell.angle_beta   90.00
_cell.angle_gamma   90.00
#
_symmetry.space_group_name_H-M   'P 1'
#
loop_
_entity.id
_entity.type
_entity.pdbx_description
1 polymer ?
#
loop_
_entity_poly.entity_id
_entity_poly.type
_entity_poly.pdbx_seq_one_letter_code
_entity_poly.pdbx_strand_id
1 'polypeptide(L)'
;MAARTSKQGKYLYAVVPGPLDRAFDFTGLHGREVYAISNGRLAAIVSDVPDDKLRPERRHLAAQQEVLKRLLQEMPGLLPMSFGIIADGPRAIQKILTQNQEAFIRQLRRVVGMVEMGLRVAWDVPNIFEYFVNTHPELQTARDRFLGPRLSWVSWPT
;
A
#
# COMPACT_ATOMS: atom_id res chain seq x y z
N MET A 1 16.02 -37.96 13.44
CA MET A 1 15.71 -36.53 13.40
C MET A 1 14.69 -36.31 12.31
N ALA A 2 13.43 -36.16 12.65
CA ALA A 2 12.38 -35.86 11.68
C ALA A 2 12.56 -34.42 11.20
N ALA A 3 12.84 -34.23 9.89
CA ALA A 3 12.79 -32.94 9.25
C ALA A 3 11.39 -32.34 9.49
N ARG A 4 11.29 -31.27 10.26
CA ARG A 4 10.10 -30.44 10.30
C ARG A 4 9.84 -29.97 8.87
N THR A 5 8.90 -30.60 8.19
CA THR A 5 8.35 -30.06 6.95
C THR A 5 7.75 -28.71 7.34
N SER A 6 8.47 -27.64 7.07
CA SER A 6 7.95 -26.31 7.31
C SER A 6 6.72 -26.15 6.43
N LYS A 7 5.56 -26.00 7.06
CA LYS A 7 4.29 -25.75 6.37
C LYS A 7 4.48 -24.50 5.53
N GLN A 8 4.32 -24.62 4.21
CA GLN A 8 4.43 -23.47 3.32
C GLN A 8 3.13 -22.69 3.32
N GLY A 9 3.20 -21.46 3.78
CA GLY A 9 2.10 -20.50 3.67
C GLY A 9 2.01 -19.89 2.27
N LYS A 10 0.87 -19.32 1.93
CA LYS A 10 0.64 -18.55 0.71
C LYS A 10 0.55 -17.07 1.08
N TYR A 11 1.58 -16.30 0.73
CA TYR A 11 1.55 -14.86 0.88
C TYR A 11 0.66 -14.25 -0.19
N LEU A 12 -0.32 -13.44 0.21
CA LEU A 12 -1.31 -12.86 -0.69
C LEU A 12 -0.97 -11.39 -1.00
N TYR A 13 -0.62 -11.11 -2.27
CA TYR A 13 -0.30 -9.76 -2.75
C TYR A 13 -1.53 -8.96 -3.15
N ALA A 14 -2.40 -9.56 -3.95
CA ALA A 14 -3.54 -8.89 -4.54
C ALA A 14 -4.64 -9.87 -4.94
N VAL A 15 -5.84 -9.35 -5.13
CA VAL A 15 -6.95 -10.04 -5.80
C VAL A 15 -7.22 -9.33 -7.12
N VAL A 16 -7.38 -10.11 -8.18
CA VAL A 16 -7.60 -9.63 -9.55
C VAL A 16 -8.84 -10.29 -10.15
N PRO A 17 -9.41 -9.72 -11.24
CA PRO A 17 -10.45 -10.40 -11.99
C PRO A 17 -9.95 -11.75 -12.53
N GLY A 18 -10.78 -12.77 -12.42
CA GLY A 18 -10.51 -14.12 -12.95
C GLY A 18 -11.36 -14.45 -14.17
N PRO A 19 -11.21 -15.65 -14.74
CA PRO A 19 -10.24 -16.69 -14.33
C PRO A 19 -8.81 -16.34 -14.73
N LEU A 20 -7.86 -16.65 -13.87
CA LEU A 20 -6.43 -16.51 -14.15
C LEU A 20 -5.69 -17.68 -13.49
N ASP A 21 -4.97 -18.44 -14.30
CA ASP A 21 -4.17 -19.58 -13.83
C ASP A 21 -2.83 -19.56 -14.58
N ARG A 22 -1.88 -18.80 -14.05
CA ARG A 22 -0.52 -18.69 -14.59
C ARG A 22 0.48 -18.31 -13.50
N ALA A 23 1.73 -18.64 -13.74
CA ALA A 23 2.87 -18.03 -13.08
C ALA A 23 3.30 -16.76 -13.83
N PHE A 24 3.97 -15.88 -13.12
CA PHE A 24 4.52 -14.63 -13.65
C PHE A 24 6.03 -14.78 -13.87
N ASP A 25 6.60 -14.00 -14.75
CA ASP A 25 8.03 -13.99 -15.08
C ASP A 25 8.90 -13.18 -14.09
N PHE A 26 8.33 -12.79 -12.96
CA PHE A 26 9.00 -12.06 -11.90
C PHE A 26 8.84 -12.76 -10.53
N THR A 27 9.73 -12.41 -9.62
CA THR A 27 9.74 -12.96 -8.26
C THR A 27 9.19 -11.97 -7.25
N GLY A 28 8.65 -12.51 -6.16
CA GLY A 28 8.14 -11.75 -5.03
C GLY A 28 9.03 -11.84 -3.79
N LEU A 29 8.40 -11.90 -2.63
CA LEU A 29 9.07 -12.06 -1.35
C LEU A 29 10.04 -13.24 -1.34
N HIS A 30 11.22 -13.02 -0.76
CA HIS A 30 12.30 -14.01 -0.69
C HIS A 30 12.76 -14.57 -2.04
N GLY A 31 12.54 -13.84 -3.15
CA GLY A 31 12.84 -14.31 -4.51
C GLY A 31 11.97 -15.48 -4.96
N ARG A 32 10.82 -15.68 -4.35
CA ARG A 32 9.90 -16.77 -4.69
C ARG A 32 9.08 -16.42 -5.92
N GLU A 33 8.71 -17.44 -6.66
CA GLU A 33 7.79 -17.34 -7.81
C GLU A 33 6.47 -16.69 -7.39
N VAL A 34 5.93 -15.84 -8.25
CA VAL A 34 4.60 -15.24 -8.12
C VAL A 34 3.66 -15.93 -9.09
N TYR A 35 2.51 -16.38 -8.60
CA TYR A 35 1.54 -17.08 -9.42
C TYR A 35 0.11 -16.83 -8.96
N ALA A 36 -0.87 -17.22 -9.77
CA ALA A 36 -2.28 -17.04 -9.49
C ALA A 36 -2.94 -18.32 -8.97
N ILE A 37 -3.86 -18.17 -8.02
CA ILE A 37 -4.81 -19.21 -7.59
C ILE A 37 -6.22 -18.69 -7.84
N SER A 38 -6.98 -19.34 -8.72
CA SER A 38 -8.30 -18.88 -9.12
C SER A 38 -9.44 -19.73 -8.51
N ASN A 39 -10.58 -19.06 -8.29
CA ASN A 39 -11.88 -19.73 -8.03
C ASN A 39 -12.83 -19.68 -9.23
N GLY A 40 -12.31 -19.31 -10.42
CA GLY A 40 -13.10 -19.19 -11.66
C GLY A 40 -13.63 -17.77 -11.94
N ARG A 41 -13.91 -16.95 -10.93
CA ARG A 41 -14.37 -15.55 -11.09
C ARG A 41 -13.35 -14.53 -10.65
N LEU A 42 -12.51 -14.89 -9.70
CA LEU A 42 -11.44 -14.09 -9.13
C LEU A 42 -10.16 -14.93 -9.07
N ALA A 43 -9.02 -14.27 -9.04
CA ALA A 43 -7.75 -14.90 -8.77
C ALA A 43 -7.00 -14.13 -7.68
N ALA A 44 -6.32 -14.87 -6.81
CA ALA A 44 -5.40 -14.36 -5.83
C ALA A 44 -3.97 -14.48 -6.35
N ILE A 45 -3.21 -13.42 -6.28
CA ILE A 45 -1.78 -13.42 -6.65
C ILE A 45 -0.97 -13.71 -5.40
N VAL A 46 -0.20 -14.79 -5.44
CA VAL A 46 0.47 -15.34 -4.27
C VAL A 46 1.92 -15.74 -4.54
N SER A 47 2.69 -15.93 -3.47
CA SER A 47 3.97 -16.63 -3.45
C SER A 47 4.00 -17.62 -2.28
N ASP A 48 4.81 -18.66 -2.44
CA ASP A 48 5.12 -19.57 -1.35
C ASP A 48 6.11 -18.93 -0.38
N VAL A 49 5.72 -18.84 0.88
CA VAL A 49 6.58 -18.33 1.94
C VAL A 49 6.62 -19.32 3.11
N PRO A 50 7.68 -19.34 3.92
CA PRO A 50 7.65 -20.04 5.18
C PRO A 50 6.48 -19.55 6.04
N ASP A 51 5.82 -20.46 6.77
CA ASP A 51 4.70 -20.14 7.66
C ASP A 51 5.21 -19.48 8.96
N ASP A 52 6.05 -18.46 8.80
CA ASP A 52 6.60 -17.64 9.87
C ASP A 52 6.02 -16.22 9.78
N LYS A 53 5.90 -15.56 10.93
CA LYS A 53 5.46 -14.16 10.98
C LYS A 53 6.44 -13.28 10.20
N LEU A 54 5.99 -12.79 9.07
CA LEU A 54 6.76 -11.89 8.23
C LEU A 54 6.83 -10.50 8.88
N ARG A 55 8.04 -10.05 9.22
CA ARG A 55 8.23 -8.71 9.75
C ARG A 55 8.18 -7.66 8.64
N PRO A 56 7.59 -6.47 8.89
CA PRO A 56 7.51 -5.39 7.91
C PRO A 56 8.86 -4.67 7.76
N GLU A 57 9.88 -5.38 7.29
CA GLU A 57 11.19 -4.83 6.97
C GLU A 57 11.13 -4.11 5.61
N ARG A 58 11.97 -3.08 5.42
CA ARG A 58 12.04 -2.30 4.18
C ARG A 58 12.14 -3.16 2.91
N ARG A 59 12.97 -4.21 2.96
CA ARG A 59 13.14 -5.16 1.84
C ARG A 59 11.86 -5.91 1.49
N HIS A 60 11.07 -6.30 2.49
CA HIS A 60 9.81 -7.04 2.28
C HIS A 60 8.72 -6.11 1.73
N LEU A 61 8.63 -4.89 2.26
CA LEU A 61 7.71 -3.88 1.74
C LEU A 61 8.05 -3.48 0.29
N ALA A 62 9.34 -3.31 -0.01
CA ALA A 62 9.81 -3.02 -1.37
C ALA A 62 9.48 -4.16 -2.34
N ALA A 63 9.68 -5.43 -1.93
CA ALA A 63 9.34 -6.60 -2.75
C ALA A 63 7.84 -6.67 -3.02
N GLN A 64 6.99 -6.42 -2.03
CA GLN A 64 5.53 -6.36 -2.24
C GLN A 64 5.15 -5.24 -3.22
N GLN A 65 5.70 -4.05 -3.04
CA GLN A 65 5.41 -2.92 -3.93
C GLN A 65 5.85 -3.19 -5.38
N GLU A 66 7.00 -3.82 -5.58
CA GLU A 66 7.48 -4.18 -6.92
C GLU A 66 6.54 -5.19 -7.60
N VAL A 67 6.06 -6.20 -6.86
CA VAL A 67 5.05 -7.14 -7.37
C VAL A 67 3.78 -6.40 -7.78
N LEU A 68 3.24 -5.53 -6.92
CA LEU A 68 2.03 -4.77 -7.22
C LEU A 68 2.21 -3.85 -8.42
N LYS A 69 3.36 -3.19 -8.54
CA LYS A 69 3.70 -2.32 -9.67
C LYS A 69 3.73 -3.08 -10.99
N ARG A 70 4.35 -4.28 -11.02
CA ARG A 70 4.37 -5.12 -12.22
C ARG A 70 2.99 -5.64 -12.60
N LEU A 71 2.20 -6.05 -11.62
CA LEU A 71 0.82 -6.47 -11.85
C LEU A 71 -0.03 -5.36 -12.46
N LEU A 72 0.14 -4.10 -12.01
CA LEU A 72 -0.58 -2.95 -12.57
C LEU A 72 -0.21 -2.65 -14.02
N GLN A 73 0.97 -3.04 -14.48
CA GLN A 73 1.36 -2.90 -15.88
C GLN A 73 0.68 -3.93 -16.79
N GLU A 74 0.32 -5.10 -16.24
CA GLU A 74 -0.25 -6.22 -17.00
C GLU A 74 -1.77 -6.33 -16.87
N MET A 75 -2.36 -5.69 -15.85
CA MET A 75 -3.77 -5.89 -15.51
C MET A 75 -4.55 -4.57 -15.46
N PRO A 76 -5.83 -4.58 -15.89
CA PRO A 76 -6.67 -3.38 -15.92
C PRO A 76 -7.04 -2.86 -14.52
N GLY A 77 -6.84 -3.68 -13.50
CA GLY A 77 -7.09 -3.33 -12.10
C GLY A 77 -6.85 -4.49 -11.17
N LEU A 78 -6.51 -4.16 -9.94
CA LEU A 78 -6.29 -5.12 -8.87
C LEU A 78 -6.70 -4.52 -7.52
N LEU A 79 -6.99 -5.37 -6.55
CA LEU A 79 -7.15 -4.99 -5.14
C LEU A 79 -5.88 -5.40 -4.39
N PRO A 80 -5.04 -4.45 -3.98
CA PRO A 80 -3.87 -4.77 -3.19
C PRO A 80 -4.30 -5.27 -1.80
N MET A 81 -3.59 -6.25 -1.29
CA MET A 81 -3.80 -6.76 0.05
C MET A 81 -2.81 -6.12 1.02
N SER A 82 -3.23 -5.99 2.28
CA SER A 82 -2.35 -5.49 3.34
C SER A 82 -1.11 -6.36 3.50
N PHE A 83 0.00 -5.75 3.88
CA PHE A 83 1.24 -6.48 4.14
C PHE A 83 1.04 -7.55 5.23
N GLY A 84 1.61 -8.74 5.02
CA GLY A 84 1.66 -9.80 6.01
C GLY A 84 0.46 -10.76 5.99
N ILE A 85 -0.40 -10.73 4.98
CA ILE A 85 -1.48 -11.72 4.84
C ILE A 85 -0.90 -13.02 4.29
N ILE A 86 -0.88 -14.05 5.13
CA ILE A 86 -0.42 -15.39 4.79
C ILE A 86 -1.55 -16.38 5.07
N ALA A 87 -1.89 -17.18 4.09
CA ALA A 87 -2.90 -18.22 4.19
C ALA A 87 -2.26 -19.63 4.27
N ASP A 88 -2.92 -20.55 4.97
CA ASP A 88 -2.43 -21.91 5.23
C ASP A 88 -2.41 -22.86 4.00
N GLY A 89 -2.36 -22.29 2.79
CA GLY A 89 -2.27 -23.07 1.57
C GLY A 89 -3.37 -22.72 0.54
N PRO A 90 -3.42 -23.43 -0.60
CA PRO A 90 -4.31 -23.11 -1.73
C PRO A 90 -5.78 -23.14 -1.35
N ARG A 91 -6.20 -24.10 -0.52
CA ARG A 91 -7.61 -24.21 -0.08
C ARG A 91 -8.04 -23.02 0.76
N ALA A 92 -7.15 -22.47 1.60
CA ALA A 92 -7.44 -21.28 2.38
C ALA A 92 -7.58 -20.05 1.48
N ILE A 93 -6.75 -19.91 0.44
CA ILE A 93 -6.89 -18.87 -0.58
C ILE A 93 -8.23 -18.97 -1.31
N GLN A 94 -8.60 -20.16 -1.79
CA GLN A 94 -9.87 -20.38 -2.46
C GLN A 94 -11.07 -20.03 -1.56
N LYS A 95 -10.98 -20.38 -0.27
CA LYS A 95 -12.00 -20.03 0.73
C LYS A 95 -12.11 -18.51 0.89
N ILE A 96 -10.98 -17.78 0.98
CA ILE A 96 -10.96 -16.32 1.05
C ILE A 96 -11.64 -15.71 -0.17
N LEU A 97 -11.30 -16.16 -1.38
CA LEU A 97 -11.89 -15.67 -2.62
C LEU A 97 -13.40 -15.94 -2.67
N THR A 98 -13.83 -17.14 -2.29
CA THR A 98 -15.24 -17.54 -2.36
C THR A 98 -16.10 -16.81 -1.33
N GLN A 99 -15.64 -16.73 -0.09
CA GLN A 99 -16.38 -16.05 0.99
C GLN A 99 -16.52 -14.55 0.77
N ASN A 100 -15.54 -13.90 0.12
CA ASN A 100 -15.55 -12.46 -0.11
C ASN A 100 -15.82 -12.09 -1.58
N GLN A 101 -16.27 -13.04 -2.40
CA GLN A 101 -16.38 -12.88 -3.85
C GLN A 101 -17.16 -11.64 -4.27
N GLU A 102 -18.36 -11.43 -3.76
CA GLU A 102 -19.22 -10.30 -4.13
C GLU A 102 -18.60 -8.96 -3.67
N ALA A 103 -17.96 -8.94 -2.51
CA ALA A 103 -17.27 -7.75 -2.00
C ALA A 103 -16.08 -7.40 -2.89
N PHE A 104 -15.25 -8.37 -3.25
CA PHE A 104 -14.09 -8.16 -4.13
C PHE A 104 -14.52 -7.72 -5.54
N ILE A 105 -15.52 -8.35 -6.13
CA ILE A 105 -16.04 -7.97 -7.45
C ILE A 105 -16.55 -6.52 -7.43
N ARG A 106 -17.30 -6.14 -6.40
CA ARG A 106 -17.79 -4.77 -6.25
C ARG A 106 -16.66 -3.75 -6.14
N GLN A 107 -15.62 -4.06 -5.36
CA GLN A 107 -14.46 -3.18 -5.23
C GLN A 107 -13.62 -3.12 -6.50
N LEU A 108 -13.38 -4.25 -7.17
CA LEU A 108 -12.66 -4.28 -8.45
C LEU A 108 -13.35 -3.40 -9.49
N ARG A 109 -14.68 -3.43 -9.60
CA ARG A 109 -15.45 -2.56 -10.51
C ARG A 109 -15.24 -1.06 -10.23
N ARG A 110 -14.94 -0.70 -8.99
CA ARG A 110 -14.69 0.70 -8.60
C ARG A 110 -13.29 1.20 -8.93
N VAL A 111 -12.31 0.29 -8.99
CA VAL A 111 -10.90 0.66 -9.19
C VAL A 111 -10.39 0.41 -10.61
N VAL A 112 -11.06 -0.45 -11.39
CA VAL A 112 -10.68 -0.70 -12.78
C VAL A 112 -10.69 0.59 -13.59
N GLY A 113 -9.57 0.89 -14.25
CA GLY A 113 -9.41 2.11 -15.04
C GLY A 113 -9.27 3.40 -14.24
N MET A 114 -9.18 3.31 -12.91
CA MET A 114 -8.94 4.44 -12.02
C MET A 114 -7.47 4.49 -11.58
N VAL A 115 -7.00 5.69 -11.27
CA VAL A 115 -5.69 5.91 -10.64
C VAL A 115 -5.89 6.67 -9.34
N GLU A 116 -5.14 6.31 -8.32
CA GLU A 116 -5.05 7.09 -7.09
C GLU A 116 -3.97 8.17 -7.28
N MET A 117 -4.34 9.41 -7.07
CA MET A 117 -3.41 10.53 -7.13
C MET A 117 -3.28 11.18 -5.76
N GLY A 118 -2.05 11.24 -5.26
CA GLY A 118 -1.72 12.04 -4.09
C GLY A 118 -1.48 13.50 -4.48
N LEU A 119 -2.21 14.42 -3.85
CA LEU A 119 -1.95 15.85 -3.97
C LEU A 119 -1.20 16.33 -2.72
N ARG A 120 -0.02 16.89 -2.92
CA ARG A 120 0.73 17.58 -1.87
C ARG A 120 0.69 19.08 -2.14
N VAL A 121 0.04 19.81 -1.24
CA VAL A 121 0.04 21.28 -1.27
C VAL A 121 1.00 21.78 -0.18
N ALA A 122 1.90 22.65 -0.55
CA ALA A 122 2.82 23.30 0.37
C ALA A 122 2.72 24.82 0.18
N TRP A 123 2.87 25.56 1.27
CA TRP A 123 2.97 27.01 1.21
C TRP A 123 4.38 27.39 0.72
N ASP A 124 4.45 28.10 -0.39
CA ASP A 124 5.72 28.64 -0.91
C ASP A 124 5.98 30.02 -0.32
N VAL A 125 6.24 30.02 0.98
CA VAL A 125 6.56 31.22 1.74
C VAL A 125 7.74 30.95 2.68
N PRO A 126 8.67 31.91 2.88
CA PRO A 126 9.85 31.72 3.72
C PRO A 126 9.49 31.41 5.18
N ASN A 127 8.41 32.00 5.69
CA ASN A 127 7.93 31.80 7.05
C ASN A 127 6.38 31.76 7.06
N ILE A 128 5.84 30.58 7.34
CA ILE A 128 4.40 30.36 7.35
C ILE A 128 3.69 31.17 8.47
N PHE A 129 4.33 31.33 9.63
CA PHE A 129 3.75 32.09 10.74
C PHE A 129 3.68 33.58 10.42
N GLU A 130 4.75 34.13 9.84
CA GLU A 130 4.77 35.52 9.40
C GLU A 130 3.73 35.78 8.30
N TYR A 131 3.59 34.87 7.35
CA TYR A 131 2.55 34.95 6.33
C TYR A 131 1.16 35.02 6.94
N PHE A 132 0.82 34.13 7.88
CA PHE A 132 -0.48 34.15 8.55
C PHE A 132 -0.71 35.42 9.37
N VAL A 133 0.28 35.88 10.12
CA VAL A 133 0.16 37.12 10.87
C VAL A 133 -0.08 38.32 9.94
N ASN A 134 0.64 38.36 8.79
CA ASN A 134 0.52 39.49 7.86
C ASN A 134 -0.76 39.47 7.03
N THR A 135 -1.41 38.31 6.87
CA THR A 135 -2.65 38.18 6.09
C THR A 135 -3.93 38.27 6.93
N HIS A 136 -3.82 38.22 8.26
CA HIS A 136 -4.98 38.25 9.18
C HIS A 136 -4.90 39.45 10.12
N PRO A 137 -5.75 40.49 9.96
CA PRO A 137 -5.72 41.70 10.75
C PRO A 137 -5.85 41.48 12.28
N GLU A 138 -6.63 40.47 12.67
CA GLU A 138 -6.80 40.09 14.08
C GLU A 138 -5.50 39.54 14.69
N LEU A 139 -4.71 38.79 13.91
CA LEU A 139 -3.42 38.28 14.36
C LEU A 139 -2.36 39.38 14.41
N GLN A 140 -2.41 40.35 13.49
CA GLN A 140 -1.55 41.54 13.54
C GLN A 140 -1.83 42.34 14.80
N THR A 141 -3.10 42.61 15.10
CA THR A 141 -3.52 43.33 16.29
C THR A 141 -3.08 42.59 17.57
N ALA A 142 -3.26 41.29 17.62
CA ALA A 142 -2.81 40.48 18.75
C ALA A 142 -1.27 40.51 18.89
N ARG A 143 -0.52 40.38 17.82
CA ARG A 143 0.95 40.51 17.83
C ARG A 143 1.39 41.84 18.39
N ASP A 144 0.86 42.94 17.88
CA ASP A 144 1.26 44.28 18.25
C ASP A 144 0.90 44.59 19.70
N ARG A 145 -0.21 44.03 20.21
CA ARG A 145 -0.64 44.16 21.62
C ARG A 145 0.25 43.38 22.58
N PHE A 146 0.67 42.16 22.25
CA PHE A 146 1.35 41.27 23.19
C PHE A 146 2.88 41.24 23.00
N LEU A 147 3.39 41.45 21.78
CA LEU A 147 4.80 41.39 21.47
C LEU A 147 5.42 42.74 21.13
N GLY A 148 4.62 43.76 20.91
CA GLY A 148 5.05 45.09 20.50
C GLY A 148 5.54 45.16 19.04
N PRO A 149 5.63 46.39 18.46
CA PRO A 149 5.91 46.58 17.02
C PRO A 149 7.34 46.29 16.57
N ARG A 150 8.23 45.81 17.44
CA ARG A 150 9.69 45.65 17.16
C ARG A 150 10.28 44.25 17.29
N LEU A 151 9.50 43.21 17.27
CA LEU A 151 10.08 41.87 17.08
C LEU A 151 10.10 41.52 15.60
N SER A 152 11.13 42.06 14.90
CA SER A 152 11.62 41.40 13.70
C SER A 152 12.04 39.99 14.11
N TRP A 153 11.45 38.98 13.52
CA TRP A 153 11.77 37.58 13.79
C TRP A 153 13.27 37.37 13.59
N VAL A 154 13.95 37.03 14.68
CA VAL A 154 15.35 36.64 14.62
C VAL A 154 15.41 35.36 13.76
N SER A 155 16.10 35.44 12.63
CA SER A 155 16.40 34.28 11.84
C SER A 155 17.20 33.29 12.69
N TRP A 156 16.64 32.11 12.93
CA TRP A 156 17.39 31.01 13.53
C TRP A 156 18.46 30.57 12.54
N PRO A 157 19.73 30.44 12.96
CA PRO A 157 20.75 29.90 12.09
C PRO A 157 20.42 28.44 11.73
N THR A 158 20.57 28.12 10.45
CA THR A 158 20.47 26.79 9.85
C THR A 158 21.47 25.81 10.43
#